data_6af75000537a10656efc848434bf1bd8
#
_entry.id   6af75000537a10656efc848434bf1bd8
#
_cell.length_a   1.000
_cell.length_b   1.000
_cell.length_c   1.000
_cell.angle_alpha   90.00
_cell.angle_beta   90.00
_cell.angle_gamma   90.00
#
_symmetry.space_group_name_H-M   'P 1'
#
loop_
_entity.id
_entity.type
_entity.pdbx_description
1 polymer ?
#
loop_
_entity_poly.entity_id
_entity_poly.type
_entity_poly.pdbx_seq_one_letter_code
_entity_poly.pdbx_strand_id
1 'polypeptide(L)'
;MASSSSSSSSSSSSGSPSVRRVPLVTPRNPRSDLPVADLAALLLSAAYDGDVPKVKTLVKRLRKAGKGVEEAMTEIKGSWYQGHGPLHLAALSGKAPMCKFLIKDLKLDVNTAGKDGVTPLIFAIFGTASTAVTRLLLDHHADPNKAAFDGSTALHTATIRDSYEIAELLLSRRAYVDPVSECGTPLYIAAKNGNAKILKLLLLHQADPNRVLCTPVKAAFSTRLLEGMELPIKAGPDVNACTITPLIAAAYAGSTECIKCLLKAGADANIPDHNGRMPIEIAATQGCQECVDVLFPVTTPLVQVADWSTAGIIQHAKLTSSKPQDENDGSDFEGEGDGAIYQSDYARALTLYTMAMKIHPDDSTLYAKRSLCSLHVGDKGKALDDANVYKDMQPDLSKSCSAQAAALILVKEYDRAIEALMIGLNLDFGRKPTEKAFSGDNP
;
A
#
# COMPACT_ATOMS: atom_id res chain seq x y z
N MET A 1 24.48 -9.60 45.27
CA MET A 1 23.84 -8.46 44.58
C MET A 1 24.23 -8.59 43.13
N ALA A 2 23.35 -9.17 42.32
CA ALA A 2 23.53 -9.35 40.90
C ALA A 2 22.34 -8.63 40.21
N SER A 3 22.65 -7.56 39.50
CA SER A 3 21.70 -6.80 38.70
C SER A 3 21.65 -7.39 37.29
N SER A 4 20.57 -8.04 36.98
CA SER A 4 20.26 -8.52 35.64
C SER A 4 19.68 -7.36 34.78
N SER A 5 20.44 -6.95 33.78
CA SER A 5 19.96 -6.04 32.71
C SER A 5 19.20 -6.83 31.66
N SER A 6 17.90 -6.65 31.62
CA SER A 6 17.05 -7.17 30.55
C SER A 6 17.10 -6.23 29.34
N SER A 7 17.68 -6.70 28.23
CA SER A 7 17.62 -6.07 26.95
C SER A 7 16.23 -6.31 26.33
N SER A 8 15.45 -5.25 26.22
CA SER A 8 14.16 -5.25 25.49
C SER A 8 14.44 -5.10 24.00
N SER A 9 14.26 -6.18 23.27
CA SER A 9 14.17 -6.16 21.80
C SER A 9 12.83 -5.52 21.38
N SER A 10 12.89 -4.33 20.81
CA SER A 10 11.74 -3.67 20.17
C SER A 10 11.45 -4.34 18.84
N SER A 11 10.47 -5.24 18.82
CA SER A 11 9.85 -5.72 17.59
C SER A 11 8.99 -4.62 17.02
N SER A 12 9.37 -4.09 15.86
CA SER A 12 8.55 -3.20 15.03
C SER A 12 7.33 -3.97 14.53
N SER A 13 6.21 -3.81 15.20
CA SER A 13 4.91 -4.28 14.74
C SER A 13 4.46 -3.38 13.59
N SER A 14 4.51 -3.90 12.36
CA SER A 14 3.80 -3.36 11.22
C SER A 14 2.32 -3.17 11.60
N GLY A 15 1.86 -1.93 11.68
CA GLY A 15 0.52 -1.58 12.08
C GLY A 15 -0.51 -2.17 11.12
N SER A 16 -1.18 -3.23 11.54
CA SER A 16 -2.39 -3.71 10.89
C SER A 16 -3.43 -2.59 10.91
N PRO A 17 -4.12 -2.31 9.80
CA PRO A 17 -5.23 -1.37 9.83
C PRO A 17 -6.23 -1.86 10.87
N SER A 18 -6.45 -1.04 11.90
CA SER A 18 -7.38 -1.34 12.99
C SER A 18 -8.78 -1.49 12.39
N VAL A 19 -9.27 -2.73 12.28
CA VAL A 19 -10.68 -2.99 12.01
C VAL A 19 -11.46 -2.38 13.17
N ARG A 20 -11.92 -1.14 13.01
CA ARG A 20 -12.80 -0.50 13.99
C ARG A 20 -14.03 -1.39 14.13
N ARG A 21 -14.30 -1.88 15.35
CA ARG A 21 -15.51 -2.62 15.66
C ARG A 21 -16.70 -1.84 15.11
N VAL A 22 -17.56 -2.53 14.36
CA VAL A 22 -18.83 -1.99 13.89
C VAL A 22 -19.53 -1.38 15.09
N PRO A 23 -19.97 -0.09 15.04
CA PRO A 23 -20.68 0.51 16.15
C PRO A 23 -21.92 -0.33 16.49
N LEU A 24 -22.01 -0.79 17.73
CA LEU A 24 -23.20 -1.48 18.23
C LEU A 24 -24.36 -0.48 18.24
N VAL A 25 -25.20 -0.57 17.21
CA VAL A 25 -26.50 0.13 17.21
C VAL A 25 -27.37 -0.55 18.26
N THR A 26 -27.50 0.06 19.44
CA THR A 26 -28.47 -0.38 20.44
C THR A 26 -29.87 -0.08 19.90
N PRO A 27 -30.76 -1.08 19.81
CA PRO A 27 -32.10 -0.86 19.25
C PRO A 27 -32.94 0.04 20.18
N ARG A 28 -33.30 1.22 19.67
CA ARG A 28 -34.37 2.04 20.26
C ARG A 28 -35.70 1.40 19.87
N ASN A 29 -36.32 0.69 20.81
CA ASN A 29 -37.68 0.14 20.73
C ASN A 29 -37.89 -1.10 19.81
N PRO A 30 -38.23 -2.31 20.33
CA PRO A 30 -38.31 -3.55 19.55
C PRO A 30 -39.58 -3.68 18.67
N ARG A 31 -40.42 -2.67 18.52
CA ARG A 31 -41.66 -2.73 17.74
C ARG A 31 -41.75 -1.80 16.53
N SER A 32 -40.75 -0.96 16.26
CA SER A 32 -40.72 -0.15 15.04
C SER A 32 -39.96 -0.92 13.94
N ASP A 33 -40.44 -0.89 12.71
CA ASP A 33 -39.73 -1.36 11.54
C ASP A 33 -38.44 -0.54 11.40
N LEU A 34 -37.31 -1.20 11.64
CA LEU A 34 -35.98 -0.56 11.52
C LEU A 34 -35.77 -0.09 10.08
N PRO A 35 -35.13 1.09 9.87
CA PRO A 35 -34.70 1.51 8.54
C PRO A 35 -33.87 0.43 7.84
N VAL A 36 -33.98 0.35 6.52
CA VAL A 36 -33.25 -0.64 5.72
C VAL A 36 -31.75 -0.57 5.95
N ALA A 37 -31.19 0.64 6.10
CA ALA A 37 -29.78 0.84 6.42
C ALA A 37 -29.36 0.20 7.75
N ASP A 38 -30.21 0.30 8.79
CA ASP A 38 -29.94 -0.31 10.09
C ASP A 38 -30.04 -1.84 10.03
N LEU A 39 -31.02 -2.37 9.29
CA LEU A 39 -31.13 -3.82 9.04
C LEU A 39 -29.92 -4.35 8.31
N ALA A 40 -29.42 -3.61 7.32
CA ALA A 40 -28.23 -3.93 6.56
C ALA A 40 -26.97 -3.92 7.45
N ALA A 41 -26.81 -2.91 8.32
CA ALA A 41 -25.70 -2.82 9.27
C ALA A 41 -25.72 -3.99 10.28
N LEU A 42 -26.90 -4.34 10.79
CA LEU A 42 -27.06 -5.52 11.68
C LEU A 42 -26.74 -6.83 10.95
N LEU A 43 -27.08 -6.94 9.67
CA LEU A 43 -26.78 -8.11 8.86
C LEU A 43 -25.27 -8.26 8.66
N LEU A 44 -24.54 -7.18 8.42
CA LEU A 44 -23.07 -7.20 8.35
C LEU A 44 -22.46 -7.66 9.66
N SER A 45 -22.91 -7.14 10.81
CA SER A 45 -22.46 -7.59 12.12
C SER A 45 -22.75 -9.08 12.35
N ALA A 46 -23.97 -9.54 12.05
CA ALA A 46 -24.35 -10.96 12.21
C ALA A 46 -23.56 -11.89 11.28
N ALA A 47 -23.20 -11.41 10.08
CA ALA A 47 -22.34 -12.16 9.15
C ALA A 47 -20.91 -12.29 9.68
N TYR A 48 -20.36 -11.21 10.25
CA TYR A 48 -19.04 -11.22 10.90
C TYR A 48 -19.01 -12.18 12.10
N ASP A 49 -20.06 -12.15 12.95
CA ASP A 49 -20.18 -13.02 14.12
C ASP A 49 -20.42 -14.50 13.74
N GLY A 50 -20.92 -14.75 12.52
CA GLY A 50 -21.27 -16.09 12.05
C GLY A 50 -22.64 -16.56 12.50
N ASP A 51 -23.53 -15.66 12.94
CA ASP A 51 -24.89 -15.95 13.43
C ASP A 51 -25.87 -16.18 12.27
N VAL A 52 -25.89 -17.39 11.72
CA VAL A 52 -26.76 -17.77 10.61
C VAL A 52 -28.26 -17.60 10.93
N PRO A 53 -28.80 -17.99 12.12
CA PRO A 53 -30.18 -17.74 12.49
C PRO A 53 -30.57 -16.26 12.44
N LYS A 54 -29.71 -15.39 12.97
CA LYS A 54 -29.93 -13.93 12.96
C LYS A 54 -29.92 -13.38 11.53
N VAL A 55 -28.96 -13.81 10.68
CA VAL A 55 -28.92 -13.41 9.27
C VAL A 55 -30.19 -13.85 8.55
N LYS A 56 -30.68 -15.09 8.74
CA LYS A 56 -31.95 -15.57 8.16
C LYS A 56 -33.12 -14.66 8.55
N THR A 57 -33.19 -14.25 9.82
CA THR A 57 -34.25 -13.37 10.31
C THR A 57 -34.17 -11.98 9.69
N LEU A 58 -32.97 -11.41 9.59
CA LEU A 58 -32.75 -10.08 9.00
C LEU A 58 -33.05 -10.08 7.50
N VAL A 59 -32.64 -11.12 6.77
CA VAL A 59 -32.96 -11.26 5.33
C VAL A 59 -34.48 -11.36 5.10
N LYS A 60 -35.24 -12.08 5.97
CA LYS A 60 -36.71 -12.10 5.90
C LYS A 60 -37.30 -10.70 6.10
N ARG A 61 -36.76 -9.90 7.03
CA ARG A 61 -37.21 -8.51 7.27
C ARG A 61 -36.90 -7.60 6.08
N LEU A 62 -35.70 -7.69 5.49
CA LEU A 62 -35.33 -6.95 4.28
C LEU A 62 -36.26 -7.29 3.12
N ARG A 63 -36.56 -8.56 2.90
CA ARG A 63 -37.53 -9.00 1.86
C ARG A 63 -38.94 -8.47 2.09
N LYS A 64 -39.39 -8.37 3.36
CA LYS A 64 -40.68 -7.73 3.68
C LYS A 64 -40.66 -6.23 3.39
N ALA A 65 -39.52 -5.57 3.51
CA ALA A 65 -39.32 -4.18 3.12
C ALA A 65 -39.14 -3.99 1.61
N GLY A 66 -39.27 -5.06 0.81
CA GLY A 66 -39.13 -5.02 -0.66
C GLY A 66 -37.69 -4.91 -1.16
N LYS A 67 -36.70 -5.18 -0.30
CA LYS A 67 -35.27 -5.04 -0.61
C LYS A 67 -34.53 -6.37 -0.64
N GLY A 68 -33.64 -6.53 -1.66
CA GLY A 68 -32.63 -7.59 -1.68
C GLY A 68 -31.48 -7.28 -0.74
N VAL A 69 -30.60 -8.28 -0.48
CA VAL A 69 -29.42 -8.09 0.38
C VAL A 69 -28.46 -7.09 -0.24
N GLU A 70 -28.14 -7.24 -1.51
CA GLU A 70 -27.20 -6.35 -2.23
C GLU A 70 -27.72 -4.92 -2.31
N GLU A 71 -29.02 -4.77 -2.63
CA GLU A 71 -29.66 -3.46 -2.68
C GLU A 71 -29.69 -2.77 -1.31
N ALA A 72 -29.94 -3.53 -0.23
CA ALA A 72 -29.91 -2.99 1.12
C ALA A 72 -28.51 -2.50 1.53
N MET A 73 -27.44 -3.12 1.01
CA MET A 73 -26.06 -2.68 1.26
C MET A 73 -25.79 -1.29 0.68
N THR A 74 -26.41 -0.91 -0.43
CA THR A 74 -26.22 0.42 -1.05
C THR A 74 -26.80 1.57 -0.20
N GLU A 75 -27.73 1.28 0.69
CA GLU A 75 -28.35 2.27 1.60
C GLU A 75 -27.49 2.60 2.82
N ILE A 76 -26.43 1.82 3.08
CA ILE A 76 -25.53 2.08 4.21
C ILE A 76 -24.71 3.34 3.93
N LYS A 77 -24.89 4.38 4.75
CA LYS A 77 -24.10 5.62 4.71
C LYS A 77 -22.98 5.55 5.74
N GLY A 78 -21.76 5.81 5.31
CA GLY A 78 -20.59 5.87 6.20
C GLY A 78 -19.30 5.44 5.53
N SER A 79 -18.22 6.15 5.82
CA SER A 79 -16.86 5.87 5.26
C SER A 79 -16.28 4.53 5.70
N TRP A 80 -16.78 3.95 6.80
CA TRP A 80 -16.30 2.67 7.34
C TRP A 80 -16.74 1.43 6.55
N TYR A 81 -17.81 1.58 5.74
CA TYR A 81 -18.42 0.45 5.04
C TYR A 81 -17.67 0.05 3.76
N GLN A 82 -17.08 0.99 3.03
CA GLN A 82 -16.34 0.79 1.76
C GLN A 82 -16.97 -0.18 0.74
N GLY A 83 -18.29 -0.44 0.85
CA GLY A 83 -19.01 -1.35 -0.05
C GLY A 83 -18.79 -2.85 0.22
N HIS A 84 -18.19 -3.22 1.36
CA HIS A 84 -17.96 -4.63 1.70
C HIS A 84 -19.26 -5.30 2.19
N GLY A 85 -19.74 -6.31 1.46
CA GLY A 85 -20.98 -7.03 1.77
C GLY A 85 -20.81 -8.11 2.86
N PRO A 86 -21.91 -8.83 3.19
CA PRO A 86 -21.91 -9.85 4.25
C PRO A 86 -20.88 -10.98 4.00
N LEU A 87 -20.63 -11.34 2.73
CA LEU A 87 -19.67 -12.39 2.39
C LEU A 87 -18.22 -11.93 2.69
N HIS A 88 -17.90 -10.66 2.50
CA HIS A 88 -16.60 -10.12 2.87
C HIS A 88 -16.35 -10.26 4.37
N LEU A 89 -17.32 -9.87 5.21
CA LEU A 89 -17.17 -9.89 6.67
C LEU A 89 -17.17 -11.30 7.24
N ALA A 90 -17.99 -12.21 6.70
CA ALA A 90 -17.96 -13.61 7.05
C ALA A 90 -16.63 -14.27 6.67
N ALA A 91 -16.05 -13.90 5.53
CA ALA A 91 -14.75 -14.36 5.06
C ALA A 91 -13.62 -13.82 5.96
N LEU A 92 -13.64 -12.52 6.28
CA LEU A 92 -12.67 -11.85 7.17
C LEU A 92 -12.59 -12.54 8.55
N SER A 93 -13.75 -12.91 9.10
CA SER A 93 -13.84 -13.57 10.42
C SER A 93 -13.68 -15.09 10.37
N GLY A 94 -13.43 -15.66 9.18
CA GLY A 94 -13.17 -17.10 9.02
C GLY A 94 -14.39 -18.01 9.22
N LYS A 95 -15.63 -17.48 9.09
CA LYS A 95 -16.88 -18.20 9.38
C LYS A 95 -17.33 -19.06 8.20
N ALA A 96 -16.68 -20.20 7.97
CA ALA A 96 -16.97 -21.09 6.86
C ALA A 96 -18.46 -21.53 6.75
N PRO A 97 -19.18 -21.86 7.83
CA PRO A 97 -20.62 -22.16 7.75
C PRO A 97 -21.46 -20.97 7.26
N MET A 98 -21.11 -19.74 7.68
CA MET A 98 -21.77 -18.52 7.24
C MET A 98 -21.48 -18.26 5.75
N CYS A 99 -20.21 -18.35 5.32
CA CYS A 99 -19.84 -18.20 3.91
C CYS A 99 -20.61 -19.21 3.05
N LYS A 100 -20.69 -20.47 3.48
CA LYS A 100 -21.45 -21.51 2.76
C LYS A 100 -22.93 -21.15 2.64
N PHE A 101 -23.55 -20.65 3.71
CA PHE A 101 -24.93 -20.20 3.69
C PHE A 101 -25.14 -19.00 2.75
N LEU A 102 -24.27 -17.99 2.81
CA LEU A 102 -24.38 -16.81 1.96
C LEU A 102 -24.25 -17.16 0.47
N ILE A 103 -23.35 -18.08 0.12
CA ILE A 103 -23.12 -18.51 -1.26
C ILE A 103 -24.24 -19.43 -1.75
N LYS A 104 -24.60 -20.47 -0.98
CA LYS A 104 -25.52 -21.52 -1.47
C LYS A 104 -26.99 -21.14 -1.34
N ASP A 105 -27.38 -20.53 -0.20
CA ASP A 105 -28.78 -20.26 0.10
C ASP A 105 -29.20 -18.84 -0.34
N LEU A 106 -28.31 -17.85 -0.19
CA LEU A 106 -28.60 -16.48 -0.59
C LEU A 106 -28.09 -16.14 -2.02
N LYS A 107 -27.27 -17.01 -2.62
CA LYS A 107 -26.73 -16.87 -3.98
C LYS A 107 -25.91 -15.59 -4.19
N LEU A 108 -25.21 -15.13 -3.14
CA LEU A 108 -24.34 -13.97 -3.28
C LEU A 108 -23.15 -14.31 -4.17
N ASP A 109 -22.75 -13.33 -5.00
CA ASP A 109 -21.59 -13.48 -5.87
C ASP A 109 -20.30 -13.53 -5.04
N VAL A 110 -19.53 -14.59 -5.24
CA VAL A 110 -18.24 -14.82 -4.56
C VAL A 110 -17.15 -13.85 -4.99
N ASN A 111 -17.33 -13.22 -6.15
CA ASN A 111 -16.41 -12.27 -6.76
C ASN A 111 -16.83 -10.80 -6.58
N THR A 112 -17.84 -10.53 -5.75
CA THR A 112 -18.21 -9.16 -5.39
C THR A 112 -17.00 -8.40 -4.87
N ALA A 113 -16.77 -7.18 -5.37
CA ALA A 113 -15.67 -6.33 -4.91
C ALA A 113 -16.21 -5.12 -4.12
N GLY A 114 -15.49 -4.73 -3.09
CA GLY A 114 -15.71 -3.46 -2.39
C GLY A 114 -15.35 -2.25 -3.25
N LYS A 115 -15.51 -1.04 -2.70
CA LYS A 115 -15.11 0.20 -3.39
C LYS A 115 -13.61 0.35 -3.57
N ASP A 116 -12.82 -0.44 -2.87
CA ASP A 116 -11.36 -0.59 -2.96
C ASP A 116 -10.93 -1.72 -3.89
N GLY A 117 -11.90 -2.42 -4.53
CA GLY A 117 -11.65 -3.58 -5.37
C GLY A 117 -11.40 -4.88 -4.61
N VAL A 118 -11.34 -4.85 -3.27
CA VAL A 118 -11.06 -6.03 -2.44
C VAL A 118 -12.20 -7.04 -2.49
N THR A 119 -11.85 -8.33 -2.68
CA THR A 119 -12.82 -9.44 -2.79
C THR A 119 -12.95 -10.22 -1.48
N PRO A 120 -14.02 -11.03 -1.29
CA PRO A 120 -14.13 -11.93 -0.14
C PRO A 120 -12.95 -12.90 -0.01
N LEU A 121 -12.34 -13.31 -1.13
CA LEU A 121 -11.16 -14.18 -1.12
C LEU A 121 -9.95 -13.48 -0.48
N ILE A 122 -9.68 -12.23 -0.83
CA ILE A 122 -8.63 -11.41 -0.22
C ILE A 122 -8.92 -11.21 1.28
N PHE A 123 -10.18 -10.92 1.65
CA PHE A 123 -10.60 -10.76 3.04
C PHE A 123 -10.41 -12.03 3.88
N ALA A 124 -10.67 -13.22 3.32
CA ALA A 124 -10.46 -14.48 4.01
C ALA A 124 -9.00 -14.70 4.42
N ILE A 125 -8.08 -14.24 3.58
CA ILE A 125 -6.63 -14.37 3.80
C ILE A 125 -6.14 -13.25 4.72
N PHE A 126 -6.58 -12.02 4.48
CA PHE A 126 -6.19 -10.86 5.26
C PHE A 126 -6.61 -10.98 6.74
N GLY A 127 -7.81 -11.48 7.02
CA GLY A 127 -8.35 -11.60 8.37
C GLY A 127 -7.73 -12.75 9.16
N THR A 128 -8.41 -13.89 9.14
CA THR A 128 -8.01 -15.07 9.93
C THR A 128 -7.02 -15.99 9.20
N ALA A 129 -6.68 -15.70 7.95
CA ALA A 129 -5.93 -16.59 7.06
C ALA A 129 -6.51 -18.02 7.05
N SER A 130 -7.84 -18.10 6.95
CA SER A 130 -8.57 -19.36 7.05
C SER A 130 -8.47 -20.18 5.76
N THR A 131 -7.64 -21.22 5.76
CA THR A 131 -7.54 -22.15 4.62
C THR A 131 -8.88 -22.78 4.28
N ALA A 132 -9.74 -23.05 5.26
CA ALA A 132 -11.07 -23.61 5.04
C ALA A 132 -12.00 -22.67 4.28
N VAL A 133 -12.02 -21.36 4.62
CA VAL A 133 -12.82 -20.37 3.91
C VAL A 133 -12.23 -20.09 2.53
N THR A 134 -10.90 -19.97 2.43
CA THR A 134 -10.20 -19.79 1.15
C THR A 134 -10.54 -20.93 0.18
N ARG A 135 -10.44 -22.17 0.63
CA ARG A 135 -10.82 -23.36 -0.15
C ARG A 135 -12.29 -23.34 -0.56
N LEU A 136 -13.19 -23.02 0.38
CA LEU A 136 -14.62 -22.90 0.12
C LEU A 136 -14.92 -21.88 -0.99
N LEU A 137 -14.31 -20.69 -0.92
CA LEU A 137 -14.51 -19.64 -1.93
C LEU A 137 -13.99 -20.07 -3.31
N LEU A 138 -12.78 -20.66 -3.36
CA LEU A 138 -12.20 -21.19 -4.60
C LEU A 138 -13.03 -22.35 -5.19
N ASP A 139 -13.58 -23.23 -4.37
CA ASP A 139 -14.47 -24.32 -4.80
C ASP A 139 -15.81 -23.80 -5.35
N HIS A 140 -16.18 -22.57 -5.00
CA HIS A 140 -17.33 -21.85 -5.53
C HIS A 140 -16.94 -20.79 -6.60
N HIS A 141 -15.80 -20.99 -7.29
CA HIS A 141 -15.34 -20.19 -8.42
C HIS A 141 -14.95 -18.74 -8.06
N ALA A 142 -14.46 -18.51 -6.85
CA ALA A 142 -13.76 -17.25 -6.59
C ALA A 142 -12.51 -17.13 -7.50
N ASP A 143 -12.38 -16.00 -8.16
CA ASP A 143 -11.24 -15.72 -9.04
C ASP A 143 -10.00 -15.39 -8.20
N PRO A 144 -8.95 -16.22 -8.20
CA PRO A 144 -7.73 -15.98 -7.45
C PRO A 144 -6.91 -14.80 -8.00
N ASN A 145 -7.20 -14.37 -9.24
CA ASN A 145 -6.45 -13.33 -9.96
C ASN A 145 -7.12 -11.96 -9.91
N LYS A 146 -8.32 -11.88 -9.34
CA LYS A 146 -9.00 -10.60 -9.20
C LYS A 146 -8.23 -9.71 -8.23
N ALA A 147 -7.72 -8.58 -8.77
CA ALA A 147 -6.91 -7.63 -8.03
C ALA A 147 -7.78 -6.55 -7.37
N ALA A 148 -7.35 -6.05 -6.23
CA ALA A 148 -7.81 -4.80 -5.64
C ALA A 148 -7.27 -3.59 -6.45
N PHE A 149 -7.69 -2.37 -6.11
CA PHE A 149 -7.29 -1.18 -6.87
C PHE A 149 -5.80 -0.83 -6.77
N ASP A 150 -5.11 -1.29 -5.72
CA ASP A 150 -3.66 -1.22 -5.56
C ASP A 150 -2.90 -2.31 -6.32
N GLY A 151 -3.60 -3.12 -7.12
CA GLY A 151 -3.06 -4.28 -7.82
C GLY A 151 -2.88 -5.53 -6.95
N SER A 152 -3.19 -5.47 -5.65
CA SER A 152 -3.00 -6.60 -4.74
C SER A 152 -3.99 -7.73 -5.04
N THR A 153 -3.46 -8.95 -5.24
CA THR A 153 -4.22 -10.19 -5.41
C THR A 153 -4.24 -11.02 -4.13
N ALA A 154 -5.02 -12.08 -4.13
CA ALA A 154 -5.03 -13.08 -3.06
C ALA A 154 -3.63 -13.64 -2.77
N LEU A 155 -2.79 -13.83 -3.80
CA LEU A 155 -1.42 -14.34 -3.65
C LEU A 155 -0.49 -13.33 -2.96
N HIS A 156 -0.60 -12.03 -3.27
CA HIS A 156 0.12 -10.98 -2.52
C HIS A 156 -0.23 -11.03 -1.03
N THR A 157 -1.53 -11.08 -0.72
CA THR A 157 -2.01 -11.12 0.66
C THR A 157 -1.52 -12.36 1.40
N ALA A 158 -1.54 -13.55 0.75
CA ALA A 158 -1.02 -14.78 1.33
C ALA A 158 0.49 -14.68 1.62
N THR A 159 1.24 -14.04 0.74
CA THR A 159 2.69 -13.81 0.91
C THR A 159 2.99 -12.83 2.04
N ILE A 160 2.25 -11.73 2.13
CA ILE A 160 2.39 -10.74 3.23
C ILE A 160 2.07 -11.40 4.59
N ARG A 161 1.08 -12.29 4.62
CA ARG A 161 0.64 -13.00 5.84
C ARG A 161 1.49 -14.22 6.19
N ASP A 162 2.53 -14.52 5.42
CA ASP A 162 3.36 -15.73 5.53
C ASP A 162 2.54 -17.04 5.56
N SER A 163 1.46 -17.09 4.78
CA SER A 163 0.53 -18.21 4.77
C SER A 163 0.87 -19.20 3.66
N TYR A 164 1.86 -20.09 3.90
CA TYR A 164 2.37 -21.05 2.92
C TYR A 164 1.25 -21.93 2.32
N GLU A 165 0.40 -22.52 3.16
CA GLU A 165 -0.67 -23.44 2.72
C GLU A 165 -1.70 -22.74 1.82
N ILE A 166 -1.94 -21.44 2.08
CA ILE A 166 -2.86 -20.65 1.26
C ILE A 166 -2.20 -20.26 -0.06
N ALA A 167 -0.92 -19.88 -0.04
CA ALA A 167 -0.17 -19.57 -1.25
C ALA A 167 -0.10 -20.82 -2.18
N GLU A 168 0.21 -21.99 -1.63
CA GLU A 168 0.20 -23.26 -2.35
C GLU A 168 -1.19 -23.60 -2.93
N LEU A 169 -2.24 -23.41 -2.12
CA LEU A 169 -3.62 -23.60 -2.56
C LEU A 169 -3.98 -22.68 -3.72
N LEU A 170 -3.63 -21.39 -3.64
CA LEU A 170 -3.89 -20.40 -4.72
C LEU A 170 -3.18 -20.78 -6.01
N LEU A 171 -1.89 -21.12 -5.94
CA LEU A 171 -1.11 -21.54 -7.10
C LEU A 171 -1.65 -22.84 -7.72
N SER A 172 -2.09 -23.80 -6.91
CA SER A 172 -2.76 -25.02 -7.40
C SER A 172 -4.10 -24.73 -8.09
N ARG A 173 -4.70 -23.57 -7.81
CA ARG A 173 -5.94 -23.07 -8.44
C ARG A 173 -5.72 -22.03 -9.52
N ARG A 174 -4.53 -22.02 -10.15
CA ARG A 174 -4.13 -21.16 -11.28
C ARG A 174 -4.05 -19.68 -10.93
N ALA A 175 -3.70 -19.34 -9.70
CA ALA A 175 -3.28 -17.97 -9.41
C ALA A 175 -2.03 -17.62 -10.25
N TYR A 176 -2.01 -16.41 -10.84
CA TYR A 176 -0.83 -15.90 -11.51
C TYR A 176 0.30 -15.76 -10.48
N VAL A 177 1.50 -16.21 -10.85
CA VAL A 177 2.64 -16.25 -9.94
C VAL A 177 3.28 -14.88 -9.78
N ASP A 178 3.30 -14.07 -10.84
CA ASP A 178 3.96 -12.76 -10.92
C ASP A 178 3.00 -11.58 -11.16
N PRO A 179 1.85 -11.46 -10.46
CA PRO A 179 1.06 -10.26 -10.54
C PRO A 179 1.84 -9.09 -9.92
N VAL A 180 1.56 -7.87 -10.37
CA VAL A 180 2.23 -6.65 -9.87
C VAL A 180 1.23 -5.81 -9.09
N SER A 181 1.65 -5.35 -7.89
CA SER A 181 0.90 -4.42 -7.05
C SER A 181 1.78 -3.23 -6.66
N GLU A 182 1.23 -2.25 -5.95
CA GLU A 182 2.02 -1.16 -5.36
C GLU A 182 3.13 -1.66 -4.43
N CYS A 183 2.92 -2.82 -3.80
CA CYS A 183 3.91 -3.46 -2.91
C CYS A 183 4.93 -4.33 -3.65
N GLY A 184 4.82 -4.45 -4.98
CA GLY A 184 5.67 -5.30 -5.82
C GLY A 184 5.04 -6.62 -6.21
N THR A 185 5.87 -7.59 -6.64
CA THR A 185 5.45 -8.97 -6.93
C THR A 185 5.42 -9.83 -5.65
N PRO A 186 4.69 -10.95 -5.63
CA PRO A 186 4.76 -11.88 -4.50
C PRO A 186 6.19 -12.35 -4.19
N LEU A 187 7.02 -12.60 -5.24
CA LEU A 187 8.41 -13.01 -5.05
C LEU A 187 9.24 -11.91 -4.38
N TYR A 188 9.08 -10.65 -4.79
CA TYR A 188 9.73 -9.52 -4.16
C TYR A 188 9.31 -9.37 -2.68
N ILE A 189 8.02 -9.49 -2.39
CA ILE A 189 7.50 -9.41 -1.01
C ILE A 189 8.07 -10.54 -0.15
N ALA A 190 8.12 -11.77 -0.67
CA ALA A 190 8.72 -12.90 0.04
C ALA A 190 10.20 -12.67 0.34
N ALA A 191 10.96 -12.12 -0.63
CA ALA A 191 12.38 -11.79 -0.49
C ALA A 191 12.59 -10.69 0.56
N LYS A 192 11.80 -9.59 0.48
CA LYS A 192 11.83 -8.46 1.41
C LYS A 192 11.53 -8.87 2.84
N ASN A 193 10.60 -9.81 3.04
CA ASN A 193 10.21 -10.31 4.36
C ASN A 193 11.12 -11.46 4.85
N GLY A 194 12.06 -11.93 4.05
CA GLY A 194 12.92 -13.07 4.39
C GLY A 194 12.19 -14.43 4.39
N ASN A 195 11.00 -14.53 3.77
CA ASN A 195 10.15 -15.72 3.78
C ASN A 195 10.62 -16.78 2.78
N ALA A 196 11.72 -17.46 3.10
CA ALA A 196 12.36 -18.44 2.22
C ALA A 196 11.44 -19.60 1.80
N LYS A 197 10.45 -19.99 2.63
CA LYS A 197 9.51 -21.06 2.27
C LYS A 197 8.58 -20.66 1.13
N ILE A 198 7.94 -19.49 1.24
CA ILE A 198 7.07 -18.96 0.18
C ILE A 198 7.89 -18.59 -1.05
N LEU A 199 9.10 -18.03 -0.87
CA LEU A 199 9.99 -17.71 -1.95
C LEU A 199 10.33 -18.98 -2.78
N LYS A 200 10.70 -20.08 -2.13
CA LYS A 200 10.93 -21.37 -2.80
C LYS A 200 9.70 -21.87 -3.55
N LEU A 201 8.52 -21.73 -2.94
CA LEU A 201 7.26 -22.13 -3.57
C LEU A 201 7.00 -21.33 -4.86
N LEU A 202 7.16 -19.99 -4.80
CA LEU A 202 6.97 -19.11 -5.97
C LEU A 202 7.96 -19.45 -7.09
N LEU A 203 9.25 -19.64 -6.77
CA LEU A 203 10.27 -20.04 -7.73
C LEU A 203 9.99 -21.44 -8.35
N LEU A 204 9.45 -22.38 -7.57
CA LEU A 204 9.01 -23.68 -8.09
C LEU A 204 7.88 -23.53 -9.12
N HIS A 205 7.02 -22.51 -8.96
CA HIS A 205 5.98 -22.15 -9.91
C HIS A 205 6.46 -21.16 -10.99
N GLN A 206 7.79 -21.04 -11.21
CA GLN A 206 8.42 -20.25 -12.28
C GLN A 206 8.25 -18.73 -12.13
N ALA A 207 8.18 -18.22 -10.90
CA ALA A 207 8.29 -16.78 -10.66
C ALA A 207 9.62 -16.24 -11.23
N ASP A 208 9.56 -15.08 -11.89
CA ASP A 208 10.74 -14.46 -12.49
C ASP A 208 11.64 -13.83 -11.40
N PRO A 209 12.85 -14.38 -11.15
CA PRO A 209 13.74 -13.89 -10.11
C PRO A 209 14.36 -12.51 -10.43
N ASN A 210 14.31 -12.08 -11.67
CA ASN A 210 14.89 -10.83 -12.16
C ASN A 210 13.83 -9.78 -12.49
N ARG A 211 12.57 -10.03 -12.12
CA ARG A 211 11.50 -9.06 -12.40
C ARG A 211 11.73 -7.75 -11.64
N VAL A 212 12.07 -6.73 -12.41
CA VAL A 212 12.34 -5.39 -11.91
C VAL A 212 11.02 -4.68 -11.61
N LEU A 213 10.93 -4.07 -10.43
CA LEU A 213 9.81 -3.19 -10.05
C LEU A 213 10.21 -1.76 -10.39
N CYS A 214 9.51 -1.15 -11.35
CA CYS A 214 9.69 0.26 -11.70
C CYS A 214 8.68 1.12 -10.94
N THR A 215 9.13 2.21 -10.34
CA THR A 215 8.31 3.20 -9.64
C THR A 215 7.15 3.83 -10.44
N PRO A 216 7.15 3.89 -11.79
CA PRO A 216 5.99 4.34 -12.57
C PRO A 216 4.71 3.54 -12.29
N VAL A 217 4.83 2.26 -11.93
CA VAL A 217 3.67 1.42 -11.56
C VAL A 217 2.98 1.95 -10.29
N LYS A 218 3.76 2.36 -9.28
CA LYS A 218 3.23 2.95 -8.04
C LYS A 218 2.48 4.26 -8.31
N ALA A 219 3.01 5.11 -9.20
CA ALA A 219 2.36 6.37 -9.59
C ALA A 219 1.05 6.13 -10.37
N ALA A 220 1.01 5.12 -11.24
CA ALA A 220 -0.18 4.77 -12.03
C ALA A 220 -1.34 4.25 -11.15
N PHE A 221 -1.05 3.44 -10.13
CA PHE A 221 -2.07 2.96 -9.18
C PHE A 221 -2.61 4.07 -8.27
N SER A 222 -1.77 5.06 -7.91
CA SER A 222 -2.17 6.17 -7.03
C SER A 222 -3.14 7.14 -7.69
N THR A 223 -3.18 7.22 -9.02
CA THR A 223 -3.94 8.26 -9.77
C THR A 223 -5.35 7.87 -10.20
N ARG A 224 -5.89 6.72 -9.80
CA ARG A 224 -7.28 6.30 -10.13
C ARG A 224 -7.68 6.38 -11.62
N LEU A 225 -6.72 6.40 -12.54
CA LEU A 225 -6.98 6.48 -13.98
C LEU A 225 -7.11 5.06 -14.58
N LEU A 226 -8.26 4.40 -14.29
CA LEU A 226 -8.60 3.07 -14.80
C LEU A 226 -9.00 3.05 -16.30
N GLU A 227 -9.09 4.19 -16.96
CA GLU A 227 -9.48 4.25 -18.37
C GLU A 227 -8.30 4.29 -19.36
N GLY A 228 -7.04 4.17 -18.89
CA GLY A 228 -5.86 4.30 -19.73
C GLY A 228 -4.82 3.18 -19.61
N MET A 229 -5.20 1.95 -19.24
CA MET A 229 -4.25 0.85 -19.04
C MET A 229 -3.53 0.33 -20.31
N GLU A 230 -3.76 0.92 -21.48
CA GLU A 230 -3.05 0.57 -22.72
C GLU A 230 -1.81 1.46 -23.04
N LEU A 231 -1.53 2.50 -22.27
CA LEU A 231 -0.56 3.53 -22.65
C LEU A 231 0.85 3.50 -22.01
N PRO A 232 1.14 2.83 -20.86
CA PRO A 232 2.52 2.84 -20.34
C PRO A 232 3.48 1.90 -21.07
N ILE A 233 2.99 0.99 -21.92
CA ILE A 233 3.86 -0.01 -22.59
C ILE A 233 4.62 0.58 -23.78
N LYS A 234 4.22 1.75 -24.30
CA LYS A 234 4.86 2.41 -25.47
C LYS A 234 5.89 3.49 -25.13
N ALA A 235 5.91 3.99 -23.91
CA ALA A 235 7.04 4.79 -23.43
C ALA A 235 8.08 3.81 -22.90
N GLY A 236 9.22 3.71 -23.58
CA GLY A 236 10.34 2.86 -23.12
C GLY A 236 10.64 3.14 -21.65
N PRO A 237 11.09 2.13 -20.89
CA PRO A 237 11.36 2.32 -19.46
C PRO A 237 12.39 3.44 -19.30
N ASP A 238 12.05 4.44 -18.50
CA ASP A 238 13.03 5.41 -18.02
C ASP A 238 14.06 4.62 -17.20
N VAL A 239 15.29 4.58 -17.74
CA VAL A 239 16.39 3.77 -17.18
C VAL A 239 16.77 4.24 -15.76
N ASN A 240 16.27 5.40 -15.33
CA ASN A 240 16.48 5.99 -14.00
C ASN A 240 15.34 5.71 -12.99
N ALA A 241 14.30 4.95 -13.39
CA ALA A 241 13.25 4.54 -12.45
C ALA A 241 13.79 3.47 -11.50
N CYS A 242 13.56 3.64 -10.19
CA CYS A 242 13.96 2.74 -9.11
C CYS A 242 13.90 1.25 -9.50
N THR A 243 15.06 0.66 -9.75
CA THR A 243 15.17 -0.76 -10.06
C THR A 243 15.36 -1.53 -8.76
N ILE A 244 14.31 -2.23 -8.29
CA ILE A 244 14.42 -3.09 -7.11
C ILE A 244 14.09 -4.52 -7.56
N THR A 245 15.09 -5.41 -7.54
CA THR A 245 14.91 -6.84 -7.81
C THR A 245 14.63 -7.61 -6.51
N PRO A 246 14.05 -8.82 -6.59
CA PRO A 246 13.92 -9.70 -5.43
C PRO A 246 15.26 -9.96 -4.72
N LEU A 247 16.39 -10.05 -5.47
CA LEU A 247 17.73 -10.26 -4.90
C LEU A 247 18.20 -9.06 -4.08
N ILE A 248 17.96 -7.83 -4.56
CA ILE A 248 18.23 -6.59 -3.82
C ILE A 248 17.39 -6.58 -2.53
N ALA A 249 16.09 -6.93 -2.61
CA ALA A 249 15.22 -6.99 -1.42
C ALA A 249 15.70 -8.01 -0.39
N ALA A 250 16.16 -9.18 -0.83
CA ALA A 250 16.72 -10.21 0.04
C ALA A 250 18.05 -9.76 0.70
N ALA A 251 18.87 -8.99 -0.02
CA ALA A 251 20.12 -8.40 0.50
C ALA A 251 19.81 -7.35 1.60
N TYR A 252 18.81 -6.47 1.40
CA TYR A 252 18.35 -5.55 2.42
C TYR A 252 17.78 -6.25 3.67
N ALA A 253 17.08 -7.38 3.46
CA ALA A 253 16.54 -8.20 4.56
C ALA A 253 17.62 -9.02 5.30
N GLY A 254 18.87 -9.09 4.76
CA GLY A 254 19.93 -9.93 5.31
C GLY A 254 19.60 -11.44 5.27
N SER A 255 18.71 -11.88 4.38
CA SER A 255 18.24 -13.27 4.32
C SER A 255 19.12 -14.12 3.40
N THR A 256 20.15 -14.74 3.98
CA THR A 256 21.09 -15.62 3.25
C THR A 256 20.38 -16.75 2.51
N GLU A 257 19.31 -17.32 3.12
CA GLU A 257 18.57 -18.42 2.52
C GLU A 257 17.78 -17.97 1.27
N CYS A 258 17.16 -16.77 1.32
CA CYS A 258 16.50 -16.19 0.15
C CYS A 258 17.49 -15.89 -0.97
N ILE A 259 18.66 -15.31 -0.66
CA ILE A 259 19.73 -15.04 -1.61
C ILE A 259 20.18 -16.35 -2.31
N LYS A 260 20.47 -17.42 -1.54
CA LYS A 260 20.83 -18.72 -2.11
C LYS A 260 19.76 -19.30 -3.04
N CYS A 261 18.48 -19.17 -2.68
CA CYS A 261 17.37 -19.65 -3.50
C CYS A 261 17.22 -18.86 -4.79
N LEU A 262 17.33 -17.52 -4.74
CA LEU A 262 17.25 -16.64 -5.89
C LEU A 262 18.40 -16.87 -6.86
N LEU A 263 19.64 -16.98 -6.37
CA LEU A 263 20.81 -17.28 -7.21
C LEU A 263 20.70 -18.64 -7.90
N LYS A 264 20.21 -19.68 -7.19
CA LYS A 264 19.93 -20.99 -7.80
C LYS A 264 18.85 -20.93 -8.87
N ALA A 265 17.92 -19.99 -8.77
CA ALA A 265 16.87 -19.76 -9.76
C ALA A 265 17.31 -18.85 -10.93
N GLY A 266 18.57 -18.42 -10.95
CA GLY A 266 19.12 -17.58 -12.02
C GLY A 266 18.96 -16.08 -11.80
N ALA A 267 18.81 -15.62 -10.55
CA ALA A 267 18.84 -14.19 -10.24
C ALA A 267 20.23 -13.61 -10.59
N ASP A 268 20.22 -12.46 -11.27
CA ASP A 268 21.44 -11.73 -11.63
C ASP A 268 21.91 -10.87 -10.45
N ALA A 269 23.13 -11.17 -9.93
CA ALA A 269 23.76 -10.45 -8.84
C ALA A 269 24.37 -9.10 -9.26
N ASN A 270 24.36 -8.78 -10.55
CA ASN A 270 24.96 -7.57 -11.13
C ASN A 270 23.94 -6.52 -11.54
N ILE A 271 22.68 -6.65 -11.14
CA ILE A 271 21.66 -5.61 -11.31
C ILE A 271 21.74 -4.69 -10.08
N PRO A 272 22.12 -3.41 -10.24
CA PRO A 272 22.19 -2.46 -9.12
C PRO A 272 20.80 -1.96 -8.70
N ASP A 273 20.73 -1.42 -7.48
CA ASP A 273 19.57 -0.65 -7.02
C ASP A 273 19.54 0.77 -7.67
N HIS A 274 18.55 1.57 -7.32
CA HIS A 274 18.40 2.95 -7.81
C HIS A 274 19.56 3.89 -7.43
N ASN A 275 20.35 3.53 -6.41
CA ASN A 275 21.54 4.26 -5.99
C ASN A 275 22.82 3.71 -6.65
N GLY A 276 22.70 2.79 -7.61
CA GLY A 276 23.83 2.13 -8.26
C GLY A 276 24.53 1.07 -7.40
N ARG A 277 23.96 0.69 -6.22
CA ARG A 277 24.59 -0.29 -5.32
C ARG A 277 24.23 -1.71 -5.73
N MET A 278 25.23 -2.58 -5.81
CA MET A 278 25.03 -4.00 -6.05
C MET A 278 24.48 -4.73 -4.82
N PRO A 279 23.80 -5.86 -4.99
CA PRO A 279 23.33 -6.69 -3.87
C PRO A 279 24.40 -7.00 -2.82
N ILE A 280 25.65 -7.21 -3.25
CA ILE A 280 26.79 -7.49 -2.38
C ILE A 280 27.16 -6.28 -1.49
N GLU A 281 27.11 -5.06 -2.02
CA GLU A 281 27.38 -3.83 -1.26
C GLU A 281 26.28 -3.60 -0.23
N ILE A 282 25.02 -3.86 -0.60
CA ILE A 282 23.88 -3.78 0.31
C ILE A 282 24.04 -4.80 1.44
N ALA A 283 24.38 -6.05 1.14
CA ALA A 283 24.63 -7.08 2.15
C ALA A 283 25.79 -6.70 3.09
N ALA A 284 26.84 -6.07 2.58
CA ALA A 284 27.97 -5.60 3.35
C ALA A 284 27.59 -4.43 4.28
N THR A 285 26.77 -3.48 3.80
CA THR A 285 26.26 -2.36 4.63
C THR A 285 25.32 -2.83 5.75
N GLN A 286 24.55 -3.92 5.50
CA GLN A 286 23.74 -4.57 6.55
C GLN A 286 24.57 -5.40 7.55
N GLY A 287 25.87 -5.55 7.32
CA GLY A 287 26.76 -6.34 8.18
C GLY A 287 26.57 -7.86 8.07
N CYS A 288 25.89 -8.34 7.04
CA CYS A 288 25.64 -9.77 6.83
C CYS A 288 26.82 -10.45 6.12
N GLN A 289 27.80 -10.93 6.87
CA GLN A 289 28.96 -11.63 6.32
C GLN A 289 28.56 -12.81 5.44
N GLU A 290 27.64 -13.68 5.90
CA GLU A 290 27.19 -14.84 5.15
C GLU A 290 26.54 -14.48 3.81
N CYS A 291 25.81 -13.35 3.75
CA CYS A 291 25.23 -12.85 2.51
C CYS A 291 26.32 -12.41 1.53
N VAL A 292 27.37 -11.72 2.02
CA VAL A 292 28.51 -11.31 1.20
C VAL A 292 29.24 -12.53 0.66
N ASP A 293 29.52 -13.54 1.50
CA ASP A 293 30.21 -14.76 1.09
C ASP A 293 29.46 -15.53 0.00
N VAL A 294 28.14 -15.50 0.03
CA VAL A 294 27.29 -16.15 -1.01
C VAL A 294 27.23 -15.35 -2.31
N LEU A 295 27.23 -14.03 -2.24
CA LEU A 295 27.15 -13.14 -3.40
C LEU A 295 28.53 -12.96 -4.09
N PHE A 296 29.60 -13.05 -3.34
CA PHE A 296 30.97 -12.78 -3.81
C PHE A 296 31.36 -13.55 -5.09
N PRO A 297 31.15 -14.88 -5.19
CA PRO A 297 31.60 -15.65 -6.37
C PRO A 297 30.80 -15.35 -7.66
N VAL A 298 29.63 -14.69 -7.54
CA VAL A 298 28.72 -14.43 -8.67
C VAL A 298 28.59 -12.94 -9.02
N THR A 299 29.26 -12.06 -8.24
CA THR A 299 29.26 -10.62 -8.49
C THR A 299 30.54 -10.21 -9.22
N THR A 300 30.41 -9.38 -10.26
CA THR A 300 31.55 -8.82 -10.96
C THR A 300 32.33 -7.85 -10.06
N PRO A 301 33.69 -7.81 -10.13
CA PRO A 301 34.49 -6.90 -9.34
C PRO A 301 34.10 -5.44 -9.53
N LEU A 302 33.93 -4.72 -8.42
CA LEU A 302 33.58 -3.30 -8.41
C LEU A 302 34.84 -2.45 -8.45
N VAL A 303 34.92 -1.51 -9.38
CA VAL A 303 36.10 -0.64 -9.59
C VAL A 303 36.42 0.23 -8.36
N GLN A 304 35.40 0.58 -7.57
CA GLN A 304 35.55 1.40 -6.36
C GLN A 304 36.11 0.62 -5.14
N VAL A 305 36.14 -0.70 -5.19
CA VAL A 305 36.64 -1.53 -4.10
C VAL A 305 38.07 -1.98 -4.41
N ALA A 306 39.06 -1.36 -3.77
CA ALA A 306 40.48 -1.61 -4.02
C ALA A 306 40.92 -3.04 -3.67
N ASP A 307 40.38 -3.61 -2.61
CA ASP A 307 40.59 -5.00 -2.19
C ASP A 307 39.32 -5.81 -2.48
N TRP A 308 39.33 -6.51 -3.64
CA TRP A 308 38.23 -7.39 -4.04
C TRP A 308 38.31 -8.72 -3.29
N SER A 309 38.01 -8.66 -2.00
CA SER A 309 37.80 -9.79 -1.09
C SER A 309 36.54 -9.54 -0.25
N THR A 310 35.98 -10.60 0.34
CA THR A 310 34.80 -10.44 1.21
C THR A 310 35.09 -9.51 2.39
N ALA A 311 36.30 -9.56 2.93
CA ALA A 311 36.77 -8.67 3.99
C ALA A 311 36.93 -7.22 3.50
N GLY A 312 37.54 -7.03 2.33
CA GLY A 312 37.73 -5.72 1.70
C GLY A 312 36.41 -5.03 1.35
N ILE A 313 35.42 -5.77 0.84
CA ILE A 313 34.07 -5.27 0.54
C ILE A 313 33.37 -4.79 1.83
N ILE A 314 33.44 -5.57 2.91
CA ILE A 314 32.86 -5.20 4.20
C ILE A 314 33.58 -4.00 4.81
N GLN A 315 34.91 -3.94 4.68
CA GLN A 315 35.68 -2.80 5.13
C GLN A 315 35.35 -1.54 4.33
N HIS A 316 35.22 -1.66 3.01
CA HIS A 316 34.78 -0.56 2.13
C HIS A 316 33.39 -0.05 2.53
N ALA A 317 32.43 -0.96 2.73
CA ALA A 317 31.08 -0.61 3.17
C ALA A 317 31.07 0.11 4.54
N LYS A 318 31.90 -0.32 5.49
CA LYS A 318 32.07 0.37 6.78
C LYS A 318 32.67 1.76 6.63
N LEU A 319 33.67 1.93 5.77
CA LEU A 319 34.30 3.23 5.51
C LEU A 319 33.34 4.20 4.78
N THR A 320 32.53 3.69 3.87
CA THR A 320 31.51 4.49 3.17
C THR A 320 30.33 4.83 4.08
N SER A 321 29.94 3.93 5.00
CA SER A 321 28.90 4.19 6.01
C SER A 321 29.35 5.11 7.13
N SER A 322 30.66 5.17 7.43
CA SER A 322 31.23 6.02 8.49
C SER A 322 31.71 7.39 8.03
N LYS A 323 31.75 7.64 6.70
CA LYS A 323 31.87 9.00 6.23
C LYS A 323 30.57 9.73 6.62
N PRO A 324 30.64 10.92 7.27
CA PRO A 324 29.47 11.77 7.30
C PRO A 324 29.07 11.94 5.83
N GLN A 325 27.84 11.54 5.49
CA GLN A 325 27.32 11.77 4.16
C GLN A 325 27.57 13.22 3.84
N ASP A 326 28.34 13.47 2.76
CA ASP A 326 28.53 14.80 2.25
C ASP A 326 27.12 15.42 2.16
N GLU A 327 27.02 16.68 2.58
CA GLU A 327 25.81 17.49 2.76
C GLU A 327 24.92 17.60 1.49
N ASN A 328 25.05 16.70 0.52
CA ASN A 328 24.48 16.81 -0.81
C ASN A 328 23.45 15.72 -1.18
N ASP A 329 23.01 14.88 -0.23
CA ASP A 329 21.97 13.88 -0.54
C ASP A 329 20.65 14.19 0.16
N GLY A 330 19.98 15.24 -0.31
CA GLY A 330 18.62 15.59 0.12
C GLY A 330 17.56 14.58 -0.28
N SER A 331 17.90 13.61 -1.13
CA SER A 331 17.00 12.52 -1.55
C SER A 331 16.69 11.57 -0.39
N ASP A 332 17.62 11.40 0.56
CA ASP A 332 17.44 10.50 1.70
C ASP A 332 16.41 11.07 2.71
N PHE A 333 16.48 12.35 3.02
CA PHE A 333 15.51 13.01 3.90
C PHE A 333 14.11 13.05 3.31
N GLU A 334 13.97 13.14 1.99
CA GLU A 334 12.68 13.08 1.31
C GLU A 334 12.08 11.66 1.42
N GLY A 335 12.87 10.62 1.12
CA GLY A 335 12.45 9.23 1.21
C GLY A 335 12.11 8.80 2.64
N GLU A 336 12.89 9.23 3.64
CA GLU A 336 12.57 9.02 5.06
C GLU A 336 11.30 9.77 5.48
N GLY A 337 11.09 10.98 4.95
CA GLY A 337 9.88 11.77 5.16
C GLY A 337 8.63 11.07 4.61
N ASP A 338 8.71 10.50 3.40
CA ASP A 338 7.65 9.69 2.79
C ASP A 338 7.37 8.43 3.64
N GLY A 339 8.42 7.78 4.15
CA GLY A 339 8.31 6.66 5.08
C GLY A 339 7.60 7.03 6.40
N ALA A 340 7.87 8.21 6.95
CA ALA A 340 7.21 8.72 8.15
C ALA A 340 5.72 9.04 7.90
N ILE A 341 5.36 9.59 6.73
CA ILE A 341 3.95 9.77 6.32
C ILE A 341 3.24 8.43 6.26
N TYR A 342 3.88 7.41 5.69
CA TYR A 342 3.29 6.07 5.62
C TYR A 342 2.98 5.49 7.00
N GLN A 343 3.82 5.82 8.01
CA GLN A 343 3.61 5.46 9.40
C GLN A 343 2.65 6.41 10.15
N SER A 344 2.08 7.41 9.46
CA SER A 344 1.25 8.47 10.03
C SER A 344 1.98 9.33 11.08
N ASP A 345 3.32 9.33 11.07
CA ASP A 345 4.17 10.19 11.91
C ASP A 345 4.47 11.51 11.18
N TYR A 346 3.45 12.35 11.10
CA TYR A 346 3.53 13.62 10.38
C TYR A 346 4.50 14.63 11.03
N ALA A 347 4.73 14.53 12.33
CA ALA A 347 5.67 15.39 13.04
C ALA A 347 7.12 15.09 12.64
N ARG A 348 7.48 13.81 12.53
CA ARG A 348 8.78 13.36 12.04
C ARG A 348 8.95 13.70 10.56
N ALA A 349 7.93 13.45 9.73
CA ALA A 349 7.96 13.79 8.32
C ALA A 349 8.20 15.29 8.09
N LEU A 350 7.58 16.17 8.88
CA LEU A 350 7.74 17.62 8.82
C LEU A 350 9.20 18.04 9.09
N THR A 351 9.86 17.38 10.03
CA THR A 351 11.27 17.63 10.34
C THR A 351 12.17 17.21 9.18
N LEU A 352 11.92 16.02 8.62
CA LEU A 352 12.70 15.46 7.52
C LEU A 352 12.56 16.29 6.24
N TYR A 353 11.34 16.68 5.84
CA TYR A 353 11.16 17.58 4.69
C TYR A 353 11.78 18.96 4.91
N THR A 354 11.80 19.46 6.15
CA THR A 354 12.50 20.73 6.44
C THR A 354 14.02 20.59 6.28
N MET A 355 14.58 19.40 6.54
CA MET A 355 15.98 19.09 6.25
C MET A 355 16.23 18.96 4.75
N ALA A 356 15.37 18.22 4.03
CA ALA A 356 15.46 18.10 2.57
C ALA A 356 15.41 19.45 1.86
N MET A 357 14.54 20.37 2.30
CA MET A 357 14.40 21.71 1.73
C MET A 357 15.62 22.61 1.94
N LYS A 358 16.44 22.37 2.96
CA LYS A 358 17.71 23.10 3.14
C LYS A 358 18.72 22.73 2.05
N ILE A 359 18.61 21.52 1.50
CA ILE A 359 19.52 20.99 0.48
C ILE A 359 18.96 21.29 -0.92
N HIS A 360 17.64 21.11 -1.10
CA HIS A 360 16.94 21.36 -2.37
C HIS A 360 15.83 22.42 -2.19
N PRO A 361 16.18 23.71 -2.02
CA PRO A 361 15.20 24.77 -1.80
C PRO A 361 14.30 25.03 -3.01
N ASP A 362 14.75 24.62 -4.20
CA ASP A 362 14.03 24.82 -5.47
C ASP A 362 13.08 23.66 -5.82
N ASP A 363 13.01 22.61 -4.99
CA ASP A 363 12.08 21.51 -5.23
C ASP A 363 10.69 21.83 -4.69
N SER A 364 9.79 22.15 -5.62
CA SER A 364 8.39 22.48 -5.31
C SER A 364 7.62 21.36 -4.63
N THR A 365 8.01 20.09 -4.86
CA THR A 365 7.31 18.91 -4.31
C THR A 365 7.49 18.79 -2.79
N LEU A 366 8.64 19.24 -2.27
CA LEU A 366 8.92 19.26 -0.84
C LEU A 366 8.00 20.23 -0.09
N TYR A 367 7.69 21.39 -0.70
CA TYR A 367 6.72 22.35 -0.14
C TYR A 367 5.32 21.74 -0.09
N ALA A 368 4.89 21.04 -1.16
CA ALA A 368 3.59 20.36 -1.17
C ALA A 368 3.50 19.29 -0.08
N LYS A 369 4.52 18.45 0.07
CA LYS A 369 4.60 17.38 1.08
C LYS A 369 4.63 17.95 2.50
N ARG A 370 5.42 19.01 2.74
CA ARG A 370 5.50 19.66 4.06
C ARG A 370 4.20 20.37 4.43
N SER A 371 3.55 21.03 3.47
CA SER A 371 2.21 21.61 3.65
C SER A 371 1.21 20.56 4.12
N LEU A 372 1.17 19.39 3.45
CA LEU A 372 0.30 18.29 3.83
C LEU A 372 0.56 17.80 5.26
N CYS A 373 1.83 17.65 5.66
CA CYS A 373 2.19 17.27 7.03
C CYS A 373 1.76 18.33 8.05
N SER A 374 1.95 19.62 7.73
CA SER A 374 1.52 20.74 8.57
C SER A 374 0.01 20.77 8.77
N LEU A 375 -0.79 20.39 7.74
CA LEU A 375 -2.25 20.23 7.83
C LEU A 375 -2.63 19.16 8.85
N HIS A 376 -1.95 18.00 8.83
CA HIS A 376 -2.22 16.89 9.74
C HIS A 376 -1.79 17.17 11.19
N VAL A 377 -0.70 17.94 11.38
CA VAL A 377 -0.23 18.37 12.71
C VAL A 377 -1.07 19.54 13.26
N GLY A 378 -1.85 20.21 12.39
CA GLY A 378 -2.71 21.33 12.77
C GLY A 378 -2.02 22.69 12.75
N ASP A 379 -0.80 22.80 12.21
CA ASP A 379 -0.10 24.08 11.99
C ASP A 379 -0.58 24.76 10.71
N LYS A 380 -1.69 25.49 10.86
CA LYS A 380 -2.41 26.10 9.73
C LYS A 380 -1.60 27.18 9.01
N GLY A 381 -0.78 27.93 9.77
CA GLY A 381 0.04 29.02 9.21
C GLY A 381 1.09 28.46 8.25
N LYS A 382 1.92 27.53 8.72
CA LYS A 382 2.94 26.89 7.89
C LYS A 382 2.37 26.13 6.71
N ALA A 383 1.21 25.47 6.92
CA ALA A 383 0.53 24.77 5.84
C ALA A 383 0.16 25.70 4.69
N LEU A 384 -0.37 26.89 5.01
CA LEU A 384 -0.74 27.89 4.01
C LEU A 384 0.48 28.54 3.35
N ASP A 385 1.53 28.85 4.13
CA ASP A 385 2.76 29.42 3.59
C ASP A 385 3.41 28.49 2.56
N ASP A 386 3.57 27.21 2.91
CA ASP A 386 4.13 26.20 2.01
C ASP A 386 3.26 25.96 0.77
N ALA A 387 1.93 25.93 0.93
CA ALA A 387 1.01 25.78 -0.19
C ALA A 387 1.05 26.95 -1.16
N ASN A 388 1.25 28.18 -0.64
CA ASN A 388 1.43 29.39 -1.48
C ASN A 388 2.74 29.31 -2.26
N VAL A 389 3.85 28.95 -1.61
CA VAL A 389 5.15 28.77 -2.28
C VAL A 389 5.04 27.69 -3.37
N TYR A 390 4.41 26.57 -3.07
CA TYR A 390 4.19 25.51 -4.07
C TYR A 390 3.40 26.02 -5.28
N LYS A 391 2.35 26.83 -5.06
CA LYS A 391 1.56 27.42 -6.14
C LYS A 391 2.39 28.42 -6.96
N ASP A 392 3.20 29.26 -6.30
CA ASP A 392 4.03 30.25 -6.98
C ASP A 392 5.11 29.59 -7.85
N MET A 393 5.66 28.45 -7.39
CA MET A 393 6.62 27.66 -8.15
C MET A 393 5.98 26.84 -9.29
N GLN A 394 4.71 26.43 -9.15
CA GLN A 394 3.97 25.59 -10.09
C GLN A 394 2.59 26.21 -10.41
N PRO A 395 2.52 27.39 -11.04
CA PRO A 395 1.25 28.10 -11.23
C PRO A 395 0.28 27.40 -12.19
N ASP A 396 0.80 26.61 -13.13
CA ASP A 396 0.01 25.91 -14.15
C ASP A 396 -0.43 24.50 -13.72
N LEU A 397 -0.13 24.10 -12.48
CA LEU A 397 -0.47 22.79 -11.96
C LEU A 397 -1.74 22.85 -11.11
N SER A 398 -2.81 22.16 -11.49
CA SER A 398 -4.08 22.13 -10.74
C SER A 398 -3.91 21.60 -9.29
N LYS A 399 -2.94 20.71 -9.08
CA LYS A 399 -2.61 20.18 -7.75
C LYS A 399 -2.09 21.26 -6.79
N SER A 400 -1.36 22.28 -7.29
CA SER A 400 -0.88 23.38 -6.45
C SER A 400 -2.05 24.24 -5.96
N CYS A 401 -3.04 24.50 -6.81
CA CYS A 401 -4.28 25.18 -6.45
C CYS A 401 -5.10 24.37 -5.43
N SER A 402 -5.16 23.05 -5.56
CA SER A 402 -5.86 22.17 -4.63
C SER A 402 -5.20 22.14 -3.26
N ALA A 403 -3.86 22.12 -3.19
CA ALA A 403 -3.10 22.20 -1.95
C ALA A 403 -3.34 23.53 -1.22
N GLN A 404 -3.32 24.64 -1.96
CA GLN A 404 -3.64 25.99 -1.43
C GLN A 404 -5.07 26.05 -0.88
N ALA A 405 -6.04 25.53 -1.63
CA ALA A 405 -7.43 25.53 -1.19
C ALA A 405 -7.63 24.72 0.10
N ALA A 406 -6.99 23.55 0.23
CA ALA A 406 -7.04 22.75 1.45
C ALA A 406 -6.51 23.51 2.67
N ALA A 407 -5.39 24.24 2.52
CA ALA A 407 -4.84 25.06 3.58
C ALA A 407 -5.76 26.26 3.93
N LEU A 408 -6.34 26.94 2.94
CA LEU A 408 -7.29 28.05 3.13
C LEU A 408 -8.57 27.62 3.84
N ILE A 409 -9.11 26.43 3.56
CA ILE A 409 -10.27 25.89 4.27
C ILE A 409 -10.01 25.75 5.77
N LEU A 410 -8.80 25.31 6.15
CA LEU A 410 -8.44 25.14 7.57
C LEU A 410 -8.22 26.48 8.28
N VAL A 411 -7.80 27.51 7.56
CA VAL A 411 -7.70 28.90 8.09
C VAL A 411 -9.08 29.58 8.10
N LYS A 412 -10.10 28.96 7.51
CA LYS A 412 -11.48 29.47 7.35
C LYS A 412 -11.62 30.62 6.34
N GLU A 413 -10.67 30.77 5.42
CA GLU A 413 -10.74 31.74 4.32
C GLU A 413 -11.45 31.10 3.11
N TYR A 414 -12.77 30.87 3.25
CA TYR A 414 -13.54 30.06 2.31
C TYR A 414 -13.64 30.68 0.91
N ASP A 415 -13.75 32.01 0.82
CA ASP A 415 -13.86 32.70 -0.47
C ASP A 415 -12.60 32.51 -1.32
N ARG A 416 -11.42 32.66 -0.71
CA ARG A 416 -10.13 32.41 -1.36
C ARG A 416 -9.92 30.93 -1.69
N ALA A 417 -10.44 30.04 -0.86
CA ALA A 417 -10.39 28.59 -1.14
C ALA A 417 -11.22 28.22 -2.37
N ILE A 418 -12.41 28.81 -2.51
CA ILE A 418 -13.26 28.62 -3.69
C ILE A 418 -12.57 29.15 -4.94
N GLU A 419 -11.96 30.33 -4.87
CA GLU A 419 -11.21 30.92 -5.98
C GLU A 419 -10.05 30.01 -6.43
N ALA A 420 -9.25 29.50 -5.47
CA ALA A 420 -8.15 28.58 -5.76
C ALA A 420 -8.65 27.28 -6.42
N LEU A 421 -9.76 26.71 -5.97
CA LEU A 421 -10.38 25.53 -6.58
C LEU A 421 -10.89 25.81 -8.00
N MET A 422 -11.49 26.97 -8.23
CA MET A 422 -11.97 27.36 -9.56
C MET A 422 -10.82 27.54 -10.56
N ILE A 423 -9.69 28.09 -10.12
CA ILE A 423 -8.47 28.17 -10.94
C ILE A 423 -7.96 26.77 -11.27
N GLY A 424 -7.85 25.88 -10.28
CA GLY A 424 -7.42 24.51 -10.48
C GLY A 424 -8.30 23.73 -11.47
N LEU A 425 -9.61 23.85 -11.34
CA LEU A 425 -10.57 23.25 -12.27
C LEU A 425 -10.41 23.79 -13.71
N ASN A 426 -10.20 25.10 -13.87
CA ASN A 426 -9.98 25.67 -15.18
C ASN A 426 -8.69 25.17 -15.83
N LEU A 427 -7.64 24.94 -15.06
CA LEU A 427 -6.39 24.34 -15.54
C LEU A 427 -6.60 22.88 -15.99
N ASP A 428 -7.34 22.09 -15.23
CA ASP A 428 -7.65 20.69 -15.59
C ASP A 428 -8.47 20.56 -16.89
N PHE A 429 -9.36 21.53 -17.16
CA PHE A 429 -10.13 21.59 -18.42
C PHE A 429 -9.40 22.28 -19.57
N GLY A 430 -8.12 22.64 -19.42
CA GLY A 430 -7.32 23.33 -20.45
C GLY A 430 -7.82 24.74 -20.80
N ARG A 431 -8.62 25.36 -19.92
CA ARG A 431 -9.10 26.74 -20.08
C ARG A 431 -8.14 27.69 -19.35
N LYS A 432 -7.39 28.50 -20.12
CA LYS A 432 -6.59 29.55 -19.51
C LYS A 432 -7.49 30.51 -18.71
N PRO A 433 -7.11 30.92 -17.48
CA PRO A 433 -7.85 31.92 -16.71
C PRO A 433 -7.91 33.20 -17.53
N THR A 434 -9.11 33.67 -17.84
CA THR A 434 -9.29 35.00 -18.43
C THR A 434 -9.16 36.02 -17.29
N GLU A 435 -8.19 36.93 -17.36
CA GLU A 435 -7.92 38.02 -16.38
C GLU A 435 -9.11 38.94 -16.12
N LYS A 436 -10.26 38.73 -16.74
CA LYS A 436 -11.43 39.63 -16.68
C LYS A 436 -12.58 39.18 -15.78
N ALA A 437 -12.44 38.11 -15.00
CA ALA A 437 -13.57 37.61 -14.19
C ALA A 437 -13.74 38.26 -12.80
N PHE A 438 -12.81 39.08 -12.34
CA PHE A 438 -12.81 39.59 -10.96
C PHE A 438 -12.57 41.10 -10.79
N SER A 439 -12.81 41.89 -11.81
CA SER A 439 -13.04 43.33 -11.58
C SER A 439 -14.54 43.50 -11.25
N GLY A 440 -14.87 43.38 -9.99
CA GLY A 440 -16.19 43.71 -9.45
C GLY A 440 -16.41 45.21 -9.49
N ASP A 441 -16.74 45.76 -10.65
CA ASP A 441 -17.44 47.02 -10.74
C ASP A 441 -18.94 46.70 -10.83
N ASN A 442 -19.58 46.88 -9.71
CA ASN A 442 -21.03 46.99 -9.63
C ASN A 442 -21.41 48.44 -9.83
N PRO A 443 -22.36 48.79 -10.71
CA PRO A 443 -22.88 50.15 -10.83
C PRO A 443 -23.74 50.56 -9.67
#